data_a23bfca96a449bb9b7fd224f68ce0dda
#
_entry.id   a23bfca96a449bb9b7fd224f68ce0dda
#
_cell.length_a   1.000
_cell.length_b   1.000
_cell.length_c   1.000
_cell.angle_alpha   90.00
_cell.angle_beta   90.00
_cell.angle_gamma   90.00
#
_symmetry.space_group_name_H-M   'P 1'
#
loop_
_entity.id
_entity.type
_entity.pdbx_description
1 polymer ?
#
loop_
_entity_poly.entity_id
_entity_poly.type
_entity_poly.pdbx_seq_one_letter_code
_entity_poly.pdbx_strand_id
1 'polypeptide(L)'
;NDKFAEPLERLEAAAALLGEVERLAEAGEWTPLYDRLTPYVLGMEPMPGLKGMKKRLTGEHKAAVKTRADEAAALFGQILELISCSEDEAEADRAAALPRLRALFAAVRAFDARFAAKKQERKLLEFSDFEHQALRLLRSPDGTPTSLCETIRQNYAAVMVDEYQDTNALQDALYRCLASPAGDDLFLVGDLKQSIYRFRQADPSIFREKLDAWPLLP
;
A
#
# COMPACT_ATOMS: atom_id res chain seq x y z
N ASN A 1 19.89 8.27 44.80
CA ASN A 1 19.92 7.99 43.38
C ASN A 1 19.43 6.58 43.01
N ASP A 2 19.16 5.76 44.00
CA ASP A 2 18.71 4.36 43.86
C ASP A 2 17.27 4.19 43.28
N LYS A 3 16.46 5.27 43.29
CA LYS A 3 15.05 5.22 42.95
C LYS A 3 14.77 5.05 41.43
N PHE A 4 15.76 5.28 40.61
CA PHE A 4 15.65 5.19 39.15
C PHE A 4 16.48 4.04 38.55
N ALA A 5 17.24 3.29 39.34
CA ALA A 5 18.07 2.19 38.83
C ALA A 5 17.23 1.11 38.15
N GLU A 6 16.23 0.57 38.85
CA GLU A 6 15.34 -0.48 38.31
C GLU A 6 14.57 -0.03 37.06
N PRO A 7 13.97 1.17 36.99
CA PRO A 7 13.37 1.69 35.75
C PRO A 7 14.36 1.87 34.60
N LEU A 8 15.60 2.24 34.87
CA LEU A 8 16.62 2.44 33.85
C LEU A 8 17.06 1.09 33.26
N GLU A 9 17.33 0.10 34.13
CA GLU A 9 17.64 -1.28 33.69
C GLU A 9 16.54 -1.87 32.78
N ARG A 10 15.28 -1.61 33.09
CA ARG A 10 14.15 -2.07 32.24
C ARG A 10 14.11 -1.37 30.89
N LEU A 11 14.45 -0.08 30.82
CA LEU A 11 14.55 0.65 29.57
C LEU A 11 15.72 0.16 28.73
N GLU A 12 16.87 -0.08 29.35
CA GLU A 12 18.03 -0.65 28.68
C GLU A 12 17.75 -2.04 28.13
N ALA A 13 17.07 -2.89 28.91
CA ALA A 13 16.64 -4.22 28.47
C ALA A 13 15.63 -4.14 27.28
N ALA A 14 14.70 -3.18 27.33
CA ALA A 14 13.76 -2.95 26.23
C ALA A 14 14.47 -2.47 24.97
N ALA A 15 15.42 -1.55 25.10
CA ALA A 15 16.21 -1.04 23.99
C ALA A 15 17.10 -2.14 23.38
N ALA A 16 17.71 -2.99 24.21
CA ALA A 16 18.50 -4.13 23.76
C ALA A 16 17.65 -5.16 22.98
N LEU A 17 16.44 -5.46 23.49
CA LEU A 17 15.49 -6.36 22.78
C LEU A 17 15.11 -5.78 21.43
N LEU A 18 14.74 -4.52 21.34
CA LEU A 18 14.38 -3.88 20.08
C LEU A 18 15.53 -3.87 19.08
N GLY A 19 16.75 -3.59 19.51
CA GLY A 19 17.94 -3.65 18.65
C GLY A 19 18.23 -5.10 18.15
N GLU A 20 17.98 -6.10 18.98
CA GLU A 20 18.10 -7.51 18.56
C GLU A 20 17.01 -7.89 17.54
N VAL A 21 15.77 -7.48 17.78
CA VAL A 21 14.64 -7.68 16.85
C VAL A 21 14.91 -7.02 15.50
N GLU A 22 15.40 -5.78 15.49
CA GLU A 22 15.78 -5.06 14.27
C GLU A 22 16.86 -5.81 13.50
N ARG A 23 17.93 -6.19 14.16
CA ARG A 23 19.04 -6.95 13.54
C ARG A 23 18.57 -8.28 12.93
N LEU A 24 17.74 -9.05 13.65
CA LEU A 24 17.21 -10.33 13.16
C LEU A 24 16.27 -10.13 11.97
N ALA A 25 15.43 -9.09 12.02
CA ALA A 25 14.52 -8.74 10.92
C ALA A 25 15.28 -8.29 9.67
N GLU A 26 16.32 -7.46 9.80
CA GLU A 26 17.17 -7.04 8.69
C GLU A 26 17.95 -8.20 8.08
N ALA A 27 18.37 -9.16 8.90
CA ALA A 27 19.04 -10.37 8.44
C ALA A 27 18.09 -11.40 7.79
N GLY A 28 16.77 -11.23 7.92
CA GLY A 28 15.77 -12.18 7.45
C GLY A 28 15.73 -13.48 8.26
N GLU A 29 16.24 -13.45 9.49
CA GLU A 29 16.32 -14.62 10.37
C GLU A 29 15.01 -14.84 11.13
N TRP A 30 13.99 -15.41 10.44
CA TRP A 30 12.63 -15.57 10.98
C TRP A 30 12.59 -16.42 12.22
N THR A 31 13.17 -17.62 12.20
CA THR A 31 13.11 -18.55 13.33
C THR A 31 13.74 -17.97 14.61
N PRO A 32 14.96 -17.41 14.60
CA PRO A 32 15.52 -16.73 15.77
C PRO A 32 14.67 -15.54 16.23
N LEU A 33 14.07 -14.81 15.31
CA LEU A 33 13.20 -13.68 15.63
C LEU A 33 11.92 -14.15 16.33
N TYR A 34 11.27 -15.18 15.80
CA TYR A 34 10.10 -15.81 16.40
C TYR A 34 10.38 -16.36 17.79
N ASP A 35 11.46 -17.14 17.96
CA ASP A 35 11.84 -17.73 19.25
C ASP A 35 12.11 -16.64 20.28
N ARG A 36 12.73 -15.54 19.87
CA ARG A 36 13.02 -14.38 20.74
C ARG A 36 11.77 -13.67 21.21
N LEU A 37 10.73 -13.62 20.39
CA LEU A 37 9.47 -12.94 20.67
C LEU A 37 8.37 -13.85 21.25
N THR A 38 8.51 -15.16 21.11
CA THR A 38 7.53 -16.15 21.58
C THR A 38 7.11 -15.96 23.05
N PRO A 39 8.00 -15.69 24.03
CA PRO A 39 7.60 -15.46 25.41
C PRO A 39 6.59 -14.30 25.57
N TYR A 40 6.71 -13.28 24.74
CA TYR A 40 5.82 -12.10 24.73
C TYR A 40 4.51 -12.39 23.99
N VAL A 41 4.57 -13.11 22.86
CA VAL A 41 3.40 -13.55 22.09
C VAL A 41 2.49 -14.44 22.94
N LEU A 42 3.07 -15.36 23.68
CA LEU A 42 2.34 -16.26 24.57
C LEU A 42 1.96 -15.65 25.92
N GLY A 43 2.34 -14.40 26.17
CA GLY A 43 2.08 -13.74 27.45
C GLY A 43 2.85 -14.32 28.65
N MET A 44 3.89 -15.11 28.40
CA MET A 44 4.76 -15.70 29.43
C MET A 44 5.63 -14.64 30.09
N GLU A 45 6.06 -13.64 29.32
CA GLU A 45 6.80 -12.49 29.83
C GLU A 45 5.99 -11.20 29.64
N PRO A 46 6.04 -10.28 30.59
CA PRO A 46 5.44 -8.96 30.43
C PRO A 46 6.22 -8.17 29.39
N MET A 47 5.50 -7.41 28.54
CA MET A 47 6.11 -6.48 27.61
C MET A 47 7.24 -5.70 28.28
N PRO A 48 8.46 -5.70 27.71
CA PRO A 48 9.54 -4.91 28.23
C PRO A 48 9.17 -3.42 28.20
N GLY A 49 9.35 -2.72 29.27
CA GLY A 49 9.11 -1.29 29.28
C GLY A 49 8.57 -0.75 30.59
N LEU A 50 7.89 0.26 30.54
CA LEU A 50 7.59 1.38 31.42
C LEU A 50 6.54 1.10 32.52
N LYS A 51 6.16 -0.15 32.77
CA LYS A 51 5.30 -0.51 33.89
C LYS A 51 5.99 -0.13 35.21
N GLY A 52 5.42 0.86 35.93
CA GLY A 52 5.96 1.33 37.20
C GLY A 52 6.58 2.74 37.15
N MET A 53 7.09 3.21 36.01
CA MET A 53 7.63 4.59 35.89
C MET A 53 6.54 5.67 36.03
N LYS A 54 5.31 5.38 35.61
CA LYS A 54 4.16 6.32 35.67
C LYS A 54 3.88 6.89 37.06
N LYS A 55 4.21 6.16 38.13
CA LYS A 55 3.98 6.58 39.53
C LYS A 55 5.08 7.46 40.09
N ARG A 56 6.27 7.48 39.50
CA ARG A 56 7.46 8.14 40.03
C ARG A 56 7.83 9.46 39.33
N LEU A 57 7.24 9.72 38.17
CA LEU A 57 7.45 10.93 37.38
C LEU A 57 6.42 12.00 37.77
N THR A 58 6.88 13.25 37.93
CA THR A 58 6.04 14.42 38.20
C THR A 58 6.28 15.52 37.16
N GLY A 59 5.28 16.39 36.94
CA GLY A 59 5.39 17.53 36.03
C GLY A 59 5.27 17.20 34.53
N GLU A 60 5.75 18.11 33.68
CA GLU A 60 5.65 18.06 32.23
C GLU A 60 6.32 16.82 31.61
N HIS A 61 7.43 16.37 32.18
CA HIS A 61 8.13 15.17 31.71
C HIS A 61 7.27 13.88 31.82
N LYS A 62 6.31 13.85 32.74
CA LYS A 62 5.42 12.69 32.90
C LYS A 62 4.53 12.46 31.67
N ALA A 63 4.01 13.52 31.06
CA ALA A 63 3.18 13.43 29.88
C ALA A 63 4.01 12.93 28.67
N ALA A 64 5.17 13.50 28.43
CA ALA A 64 6.05 13.12 27.33
C ALA A 64 6.52 11.66 27.43
N VAL A 65 6.96 11.23 28.62
CA VAL A 65 7.38 9.84 28.85
C VAL A 65 6.21 8.87 28.70
N LYS A 66 5.01 9.25 29.16
CA LYS A 66 3.81 8.42 28.98
C LYS A 66 3.47 8.21 27.51
N THR A 67 3.46 9.30 26.72
CA THR A 67 3.15 9.23 25.28
C THR A 67 4.15 8.31 24.56
N ARG A 68 5.44 8.50 24.78
CA ARG A 68 6.49 7.65 24.16
C ARG A 68 6.37 6.18 24.57
N ALA A 69 5.99 5.92 25.82
CA ALA A 69 5.76 4.59 26.32
C ALA A 69 4.55 3.90 25.67
N ASP A 70 3.48 4.65 25.51
CA ASP A 70 2.25 4.13 24.91
C ASP A 70 2.47 3.91 23.39
N GLU A 71 3.22 4.78 22.71
CA GLU A 71 3.67 4.60 21.31
C GLU A 71 4.53 3.35 21.14
N ALA A 72 5.55 3.18 21.99
CA ALA A 72 6.42 2.00 21.94
C ALA A 72 5.67 0.70 22.22
N ALA A 73 4.73 0.71 23.16
CA ALA A 73 3.90 -0.45 23.46
C ALA A 73 2.97 -0.80 22.28
N ALA A 74 2.42 0.19 21.59
CA ALA A 74 1.59 -0.02 20.41
C ALA A 74 2.39 -0.62 19.25
N LEU A 75 3.59 -0.08 18.98
CA LEU A 75 4.49 -0.62 17.94
C LEU A 75 4.92 -2.05 18.23
N PHE A 76 5.27 -2.34 19.49
CA PHE A 76 5.66 -3.69 19.88
C PHE A 76 4.48 -4.67 19.73
N GLY A 77 3.25 -4.24 20.06
CA GLY A 77 2.03 -5.02 19.81
C GLY A 77 1.85 -5.36 18.34
N GLN A 78 2.08 -4.41 17.44
CA GLN A 78 2.03 -4.65 15.99
C GLN A 78 3.11 -5.64 15.53
N ILE A 79 4.32 -5.57 16.06
CA ILE A 79 5.38 -6.54 15.76
C ILE A 79 4.96 -7.96 16.18
N LEU A 80 4.36 -8.11 17.38
CA LEU A 80 3.89 -9.41 17.86
C LEU A 80 2.76 -9.98 16.99
N GLU A 81 1.86 -9.13 16.47
CA GLU A 81 0.81 -9.57 15.55
C GLU A 81 1.38 -10.08 14.21
N LEU A 82 2.44 -9.44 13.70
CA LEU A 82 3.11 -9.84 12.46
C LEU A 82 3.87 -11.16 12.61
N ILE A 83 4.41 -11.45 13.81
CA ILE A 83 5.25 -12.61 14.08
C ILE A 83 4.46 -13.59 14.96
N SER A 84 3.29 -14.01 14.47
CA SER A 84 2.33 -14.84 15.22
C SER A 84 2.53 -16.34 15.08
N CYS A 85 3.38 -16.80 14.17
CA CYS A 85 3.63 -18.22 13.90
C CYS A 85 5.11 -18.51 13.63
N SER A 86 5.53 -19.74 13.86
CA SER A 86 6.86 -20.22 13.49
C SER A 86 7.02 -20.33 11.96
N GLU A 87 8.25 -20.46 11.50
CA GLU A 87 8.55 -20.64 10.08
C GLU A 87 7.91 -21.90 9.52
N ASP A 88 7.96 -23.00 10.27
CA ASP A 88 7.36 -24.29 9.88
C ASP A 88 5.83 -24.18 9.76
N GLU A 89 5.17 -23.48 10.69
CA GLU A 89 3.72 -23.26 10.65
C GLU A 89 3.34 -22.36 9.45
N ALA A 90 4.09 -21.28 9.21
CA ALA A 90 3.88 -20.41 8.06
C ALA A 90 4.06 -21.16 6.74
N GLU A 91 5.06 -22.04 6.64
CA GLU A 91 5.29 -22.86 5.45
C GLU A 91 4.18 -23.90 5.28
N ALA A 92 3.73 -24.54 6.34
CA ALA A 92 2.60 -25.48 6.30
C ALA A 92 1.31 -24.79 5.86
N ASP A 93 1.01 -23.61 6.40
CA ASP A 93 -0.15 -22.81 6.00
C ASP A 93 -0.06 -22.37 4.54
N ARG A 94 1.12 -21.93 4.11
CA ARG A 94 1.39 -21.58 2.71
C ARG A 94 1.18 -22.78 1.79
N ALA A 95 1.71 -23.94 2.15
CA ALA A 95 1.54 -25.16 1.39
C ALA A 95 0.08 -25.60 1.29
N ALA A 96 -0.69 -25.44 2.36
CA ALA A 96 -2.12 -25.73 2.38
C ALA A 96 -2.97 -24.72 1.60
N ALA A 97 -2.61 -23.44 1.63
CA ALA A 97 -3.33 -22.37 0.94
C ALA A 97 -3.04 -22.33 -0.58
N LEU A 98 -1.80 -22.61 -0.98
CA LEU A 98 -1.32 -22.44 -2.35
C LEU A 98 -2.13 -23.22 -3.41
N PRO A 99 -2.53 -24.51 -3.21
CA PRO A 99 -3.35 -25.22 -4.18
C PRO A 99 -4.73 -24.58 -4.36
N ARG A 100 -5.34 -24.10 -3.27
CA ARG A 100 -6.64 -23.41 -3.30
C ARG A 100 -6.56 -22.10 -4.04
N LEU A 101 -5.53 -21.30 -3.78
CA LEU A 101 -5.27 -20.04 -4.49
C LEU A 101 -5.01 -20.28 -5.97
N ARG A 102 -4.21 -21.29 -6.31
CA ARG A 102 -3.97 -21.68 -7.72
C ARG A 102 -5.25 -22.08 -8.43
N ALA A 103 -6.11 -22.87 -7.79
CA ALA A 103 -7.41 -23.25 -8.33
C ALA A 103 -8.34 -22.04 -8.52
N LEU A 104 -8.37 -21.12 -7.56
CA LEU A 104 -9.13 -19.86 -7.67
C LEU A 104 -8.65 -19.02 -8.86
N PHE A 105 -7.34 -18.78 -8.98
CA PHE A 105 -6.81 -18.02 -10.11
C PHE A 105 -7.01 -18.73 -11.46
N ALA A 106 -6.96 -20.06 -11.49
CA ALA A 106 -7.28 -20.82 -12.70
C ALA A 106 -8.74 -20.66 -13.09
N ALA A 107 -9.66 -20.70 -12.12
CA ALA A 107 -11.09 -20.48 -12.36
C ALA A 107 -11.37 -19.06 -12.86
N VAL A 108 -10.76 -18.04 -12.25
CA VAL A 108 -10.89 -16.65 -12.69
C VAL A 108 -10.41 -16.48 -14.13
N ARG A 109 -9.22 -17.00 -14.47
CA ARG A 109 -8.69 -16.94 -15.84
C ARG A 109 -9.57 -17.69 -16.85
N ALA A 110 -10.11 -18.85 -16.46
CA ALA A 110 -11.01 -19.61 -17.32
C ALA A 110 -12.35 -18.87 -17.54
N PHE A 111 -12.87 -18.21 -16.50
CA PHE A 111 -14.04 -17.35 -16.61
C PHE A 111 -13.78 -16.19 -17.57
N ASP A 112 -12.70 -15.45 -17.36
CA ASP A 112 -12.34 -14.29 -18.19
C ASP A 112 -12.21 -14.68 -19.67
N ALA A 113 -11.49 -15.76 -19.98
CA ALA A 113 -11.35 -16.26 -21.33
C ALA A 113 -12.69 -16.63 -21.97
N ARG A 114 -13.58 -17.33 -21.22
CA ARG A 114 -14.91 -17.69 -21.72
C ARG A 114 -15.81 -16.47 -21.89
N PHE A 115 -15.73 -15.52 -20.99
CA PHE A 115 -16.48 -14.28 -21.04
C PHE A 115 -16.08 -13.44 -22.25
N ALA A 116 -14.78 -13.27 -22.49
CA ALA A 116 -14.24 -12.59 -23.66
C ALA A 116 -14.67 -13.26 -24.97
N ALA A 117 -14.55 -14.60 -25.06
CA ALA A 117 -15.01 -15.36 -26.21
C ALA A 117 -16.51 -15.19 -26.48
N LYS A 118 -17.33 -15.16 -25.40
CA LYS A 118 -18.78 -14.98 -25.53
C LYS A 118 -19.16 -13.56 -25.95
N LYS A 119 -18.45 -12.56 -25.49
CA LYS A 119 -18.62 -11.17 -25.97
C LYS A 119 -18.28 -11.06 -27.45
N GLN A 120 -17.17 -11.67 -27.87
CA GLN A 120 -16.75 -11.69 -29.27
C GLN A 120 -17.78 -12.42 -30.19
N GLU A 121 -18.26 -13.61 -29.78
CA GLU A 121 -19.31 -14.37 -30.51
C GLU A 121 -20.58 -13.51 -30.70
N ARG A 122 -20.97 -12.77 -29.65
CA ARG A 122 -22.17 -11.94 -29.66
C ARG A 122 -21.95 -10.55 -30.25
N LYS A 123 -20.72 -10.18 -30.59
CA LYS A 123 -20.31 -8.83 -31.02
C LYS A 123 -20.72 -7.75 -30.03
N LEU A 124 -20.54 -8.03 -28.74
CA LEU A 124 -20.85 -7.13 -27.65
C LEU A 124 -19.55 -6.60 -27.03
N LEU A 125 -19.57 -5.35 -26.62
CA LEU A 125 -18.51 -4.69 -25.86
C LEU A 125 -19.13 -4.03 -24.61
N GLU A 126 -18.42 -4.10 -23.50
CA GLU A 126 -18.70 -3.32 -22.31
C GLU A 126 -17.96 -1.98 -22.38
N PHE A 127 -18.34 -1.01 -21.56
CA PHE A 127 -17.64 0.29 -21.54
C PHE A 127 -16.15 0.14 -21.21
N SER A 128 -15.81 -0.73 -20.30
CA SER A 128 -14.41 -1.02 -19.98
C SER A 128 -13.61 -1.66 -21.13
N ASP A 129 -14.27 -2.38 -22.03
CA ASP A 129 -13.60 -2.94 -23.21
C ASP A 129 -13.12 -1.84 -24.16
N PHE A 130 -13.88 -0.74 -24.29
CA PHE A 130 -13.46 0.40 -25.12
C PHE A 130 -12.19 1.04 -24.58
N GLU A 131 -12.14 1.28 -23.27
CA GLU A 131 -10.96 1.87 -22.62
C GLU A 131 -9.74 0.97 -22.76
N HIS A 132 -9.88 -0.33 -22.49
CA HIS A 132 -8.79 -1.30 -22.62
C HIS A 132 -8.32 -1.45 -24.08
N GLN A 133 -9.23 -1.50 -25.03
CA GLN A 133 -8.87 -1.60 -26.44
C GLN A 133 -8.20 -0.33 -26.95
N ALA A 134 -8.70 0.84 -26.57
CA ALA A 134 -8.08 2.12 -26.88
C ALA A 134 -6.63 2.17 -26.35
N LEU A 135 -6.42 1.78 -25.09
CA LEU A 135 -5.08 1.77 -24.52
C LEU A 135 -4.14 0.78 -25.23
N ARG A 136 -4.63 -0.40 -25.64
CA ARG A 136 -3.85 -1.37 -26.43
C ARG A 136 -3.48 -0.86 -27.82
N LEU A 137 -4.30 -0.02 -28.43
CA LEU A 137 -4.00 0.61 -29.71
C LEU A 137 -2.99 1.75 -29.58
N LEU A 138 -3.03 2.47 -28.47
CA LEU A 138 -2.22 3.66 -28.23
C LEU A 138 -0.87 3.36 -27.56
N ARG A 139 -0.74 2.22 -26.89
CA ARG A 139 0.44 1.85 -26.11
C ARG A 139 0.92 0.44 -26.43
N SER A 140 2.20 0.32 -26.74
CA SER A 140 2.84 -0.98 -26.96
C SER A 140 3.00 -1.77 -25.64
N PRO A 141 3.24 -3.09 -25.70
CA PRO A 141 3.42 -3.92 -24.48
C PRO A 141 4.58 -3.49 -23.59
N ASP A 142 5.61 -2.85 -24.14
CA ASP A 142 6.74 -2.27 -23.43
C ASP A 142 6.43 -0.92 -22.76
N GLY A 143 5.20 -0.43 -22.97
CA GLY A 143 4.73 0.82 -22.38
C GLY A 143 4.99 2.07 -23.21
N THR A 144 5.61 1.97 -24.38
CA THR A 144 5.86 3.10 -25.27
C THR A 144 4.62 3.46 -26.10
N PRO A 145 4.45 4.75 -26.51
CA PRO A 145 3.40 5.14 -27.44
C PRO A 145 3.56 4.44 -28.80
N THR A 146 2.45 4.06 -29.42
CA THR A 146 2.45 3.54 -30.79
C THR A 146 2.50 4.69 -31.80
N SER A 147 2.83 4.38 -33.08
CA SER A 147 2.76 5.36 -34.17
C SER A 147 1.35 5.94 -34.35
N LEU A 148 0.31 5.15 -34.07
CA LEU A 148 -1.07 5.63 -34.05
C LEU A 148 -1.27 6.69 -32.97
N CYS A 149 -0.75 6.45 -31.77
CA CYS A 149 -0.80 7.43 -30.69
C CYS A 149 -0.14 8.75 -31.07
N GLU A 150 1.05 8.69 -31.65
CA GLU A 150 1.78 9.88 -32.13
C GLU A 150 1.00 10.62 -33.21
N THR A 151 0.40 9.92 -34.15
CA THR A 151 -0.45 10.52 -35.19
C THR A 151 -1.66 11.22 -34.57
N ILE A 152 -2.30 10.62 -33.57
CA ILE A 152 -3.45 11.23 -32.89
C ILE A 152 -3.03 12.48 -32.14
N ARG A 153 -1.93 12.44 -31.39
CA ARG A 153 -1.37 13.60 -30.66
C ARG A 153 -1.20 14.82 -31.57
N GLN A 154 -0.70 14.63 -32.78
CA GLN A 154 -0.47 15.73 -33.72
C GLN A 154 -1.75 16.44 -34.17
N ASN A 155 -2.92 15.85 -33.95
CA ASN A 155 -4.19 16.47 -34.35
C ASN A 155 -4.78 17.37 -33.24
N TYR A 156 -4.21 17.37 -32.06
CA TYR A 156 -4.71 18.14 -30.91
C TYR A 156 -3.64 19.08 -30.37
N ALA A 157 -4.04 20.28 -30.02
CA ALA A 157 -3.15 21.26 -29.38
C ALA A 157 -3.12 21.11 -27.85
N ALA A 158 -4.18 20.52 -27.27
CA ALA A 158 -4.28 20.30 -25.83
C ALA A 158 -5.27 19.16 -25.53
N VAL A 159 -5.06 18.49 -24.42
CA VAL A 159 -5.96 17.50 -23.81
C VAL A 159 -6.58 18.14 -22.58
N MET A 160 -7.89 18.35 -22.59
CA MET A 160 -8.63 18.97 -21.50
C MET A 160 -9.58 17.94 -20.88
N VAL A 161 -9.48 17.74 -19.57
CA VAL A 161 -10.33 16.79 -18.83
C VAL A 161 -11.04 17.53 -17.71
N ASP A 162 -12.37 17.49 -17.75
CA ASP A 162 -13.22 17.99 -16.68
C ASP A 162 -13.61 16.87 -15.71
N GLU A 163 -14.03 17.22 -14.50
CA GLU A 163 -14.42 16.30 -13.43
C GLU A 163 -13.33 15.22 -13.16
N TYR A 164 -12.07 15.64 -13.18
CA TYR A 164 -10.95 14.72 -13.12
C TYR A 164 -10.89 13.88 -11.83
N GLN A 165 -11.55 14.32 -10.74
CA GLN A 165 -11.70 13.53 -9.51
C GLN A 165 -12.46 12.21 -9.70
N ASP A 166 -13.22 12.07 -10.80
CA ASP A 166 -13.99 10.87 -11.13
C ASP A 166 -13.27 9.95 -12.14
N THR A 167 -11.99 10.24 -12.41
CA THR A 167 -11.13 9.46 -13.30
C THR A 167 -10.65 8.18 -12.63
N ASN A 168 -10.64 7.07 -13.39
CA ASN A 168 -9.98 5.83 -12.99
C ASN A 168 -8.55 5.73 -13.57
N ALA A 169 -7.76 4.77 -13.09
CA ALA A 169 -6.38 4.57 -13.53
C ALA A 169 -6.23 4.31 -15.04
N LEU A 170 -7.21 3.65 -15.66
CA LEU A 170 -7.19 3.34 -17.08
C LEU A 170 -7.44 4.59 -17.92
N GLN A 171 -8.37 5.43 -17.49
CA GLN A 171 -8.66 6.72 -18.13
C GLN A 171 -7.47 7.67 -17.98
N ASP A 172 -6.86 7.77 -16.80
CA ASP A 172 -5.64 8.56 -16.62
C ASP A 172 -4.51 8.09 -17.56
N ALA A 173 -4.33 6.78 -17.71
CA ALA A 173 -3.37 6.24 -18.66
C ALA A 173 -3.67 6.64 -20.11
N LEU A 174 -4.94 6.68 -20.51
CA LEU A 174 -5.37 7.14 -21.84
C LEU A 174 -5.08 8.63 -22.04
N TYR A 175 -5.42 9.48 -21.05
CA TYR A 175 -5.13 10.93 -21.13
C TYR A 175 -3.64 11.20 -21.27
N ARG A 176 -2.81 10.49 -20.48
CA ARG A 176 -1.34 10.58 -20.61
C ARG A 176 -0.82 10.07 -21.95
N CYS A 177 -1.45 9.04 -22.52
CA CYS A 177 -1.09 8.60 -23.88
C CYS A 177 -1.38 9.66 -24.94
N LEU A 178 -2.44 10.43 -24.78
CA LEU A 178 -2.85 11.46 -25.74
C LEU A 178 -2.13 12.80 -25.54
N ALA A 179 -1.67 13.08 -24.34
CA ALA A 179 -0.89 14.28 -24.03
C ALA A 179 0.55 14.16 -24.55
N SER A 180 1.24 15.30 -24.64
CA SER A 180 2.66 15.36 -24.96
C SER A 180 3.50 14.58 -23.93
N PRO A 181 4.70 14.11 -24.27
CA PRO A 181 5.57 13.45 -23.32
C PRO A 181 5.96 14.34 -22.11
N ALA A 182 5.96 15.66 -22.29
CA ALA A 182 6.22 16.62 -21.22
C ALA A 182 4.97 16.89 -20.35
N GLY A 183 3.77 16.58 -20.87
CA GLY A 183 2.50 16.85 -20.19
C GLY A 183 2.09 18.32 -20.13
N ASP A 184 2.76 19.19 -20.90
CA ASP A 184 2.55 20.62 -20.94
C ASP A 184 1.27 21.04 -21.71
N ASP A 185 0.67 20.11 -22.42
CA ASP A 185 -0.60 20.23 -23.13
C ASP A 185 -1.78 19.57 -22.41
N LEU A 186 -1.58 19.06 -21.18
CA LEU A 186 -2.62 18.40 -20.38
C LEU A 186 -3.22 19.36 -19.37
N PHE A 187 -4.51 19.66 -19.51
CA PHE A 187 -5.26 20.53 -18.63
C PHE A 187 -6.34 19.75 -17.90
N LEU A 188 -6.28 19.72 -16.57
CA LEU A 188 -7.17 18.93 -15.70
C LEU A 188 -7.96 19.85 -14.78
N VAL A 189 -9.27 19.66 -14.73
CA VAL A 189 -10.18 20.40 -13.84
C VAL A 189 -10.95 19.41 -12.96
N GLY A 190 -11.12 19.74 -11.70
CA GLY A 190 -11.88 18.90 -10.78
C GLY A 190 -11.90 19.45 -9.35
N ASP A 191 -12.72 18.83 -8.52
CA ASP A 191 -12.79 19.08 -7.08
C ASP A 191 -12.84 17.75 -6.32
N LEU A 192 -11.79 17.45 -5.57
CA LEU A 192 -11.70 16.21 -4.76
C LEU A 192 -12.87 15.98 -3.82
N LYS A 193 -13.52 17.07 -3.36
CA LYS A 193 -14.67 16.99 -2.44
C LYS A 193 -15.95 16.53 -3.15
N GLN A 194 -15.98 16.60 -4.49
CA GLN A 194 -17.13 16.20 -5.31
C GLN A 194 -17.00 14.78 -5.84
N SER A 195 -15.93 14.05 -5.52
CA SER A 195 -15.78 12.67 -5.95
C SER A 195 -16.80 11.75 -5.28
N ILE A 196 -17.75 11.23 -6.07
CA ILE A 196 -18.83 10.34 -5.63
C ILE A 196 -18.91 9.03 -6.43
N TYR A 197 -18.06 8.86 -7.46
CA TYR A 197 -18.13 7.73 -8.40
C TYR A 197 -17.14 6.59 -8.08
N ARG A 198 -16.75 6.42 -6.81
CA ARG A 198 -15.87 5.30 -6.39
C ARG A 198 -16.44 3.93 -6.78
N PHE A 199 -17.76 3.76 -6.80
CA PHE A 199 -18.42 2.53 -7.26
C PHE A 199 -18.25 2.25 -8.76
N ARG A 200 -17.79 3.24 -9.55
CA ARG A 200 -17.35 3.10 -10.95
C ARG A 200 -15.83 3.05 -11.09
N GLN A 201 -15.13 2.74 -10.00
CA GLN A 201 -13.66 2.67 -9.94
C GLN A 201 -12.96 4.02 -10.09
N ALA A 202 -13.67 5.14 -9.92
CA ALA A 202 -13.03 6.44 -9.79
C ALA A 202 -12.07 6.44 -8.58
N ASP A 203 -10.88 6.95 -8.77
CA ASP A 203 -9.84 7.02 -7.76
C ASP A 203 -9.33 8.46 -7.58
N PRO A 204 -9.88 9.18 -6.58
CA PRO A 204 -9.47 10.55 -6.32
C PRO A 204 -8.00 10.72 -5.92
N SER A 205 -7.32 9.62 -5.53
CA SER A 205 -5.90 9.66 -5.19
C SER A 205 -5.04 10.04 -6.40
N ILE A 206 -5.46 9.65 -7.61
CA ILE A 206 -4.80 10.02 -8.88
C ILE A 206 -4.76 11.54 -9.05
N PHE A 207 -5.85 12.23 -8.71
CA PHE A 207 -5.89 13.69 -8.80
C PHE A 207 -5.06 14.35 -7.69
N ARG A 208 -5.12 13.79 -6.46
CA ARG A 208 -4.32 14.28 -5.34
C ARG A 208 -2.82 14.19 -5.62
N GLU A 209 -2.35 13.07 -6.15
CA GLU A 209 -0.95 12.89 -6.52
C GLU A 209 -0.47 13.95 -7.51
N LYS A 210 -1.32 14.36 -8.47
CA LYS A 210 -0.98 15.42 -9.40
C LYS A 210 -0.95 16.79 -8.72
N LEU A 211 -1.90 17.09 -7.84
CA LEU A 211 -1.92 18.33 -7.07
C LEU A 211 -0.67 18.47 -6.17
N ASP A 212 -0.20 17.36 -5.61
CA ASP A 212 0.99 17.34 -4.75
C ASP A 212 2.29 17.42 -5.56
N ALA A 213 2.32 16.86 -6.77
CA ALA A 213 3.51 16.79 -7.61
C ALA A 213 3.71 18.00 -8.54
N TRP A 214 2.63 18.64 -8.97
CA TRP A 214 2.70 19.75 -9.91
C TRP A 214 3.04 21.07 -9.21
N PRO A 215 3.94 21.87 -9.76
CA PRO A 215 4.29 23.16 -9.16
C PRO A 215 3.10 24.11 -9.20
N LEU A 216 2.89 24.82 -8.10
CA LEU A 216 1.95 25.95 -8.09
C LEU A 216 2.49 27.07 -8.98
N LEU A 217 1.66 27.56 -9.85
CA LEU A 217 1.99 28.79 -10.59
C LEU A 217 2.00 29.97 -9.61
N PRO A 218 2.95 30.91 -9.78
CA PRO A 218 3.04 32.10 -8.95
C PRO A 218 1.84 33.03 -9.09
#